data_9e0c35fd76804c7e7ae6af3e9433775b
#
_entry.id   9e0c35fd76804c7e7ae6af3e9433775b
#
_cell.length_a   1.000
_cell.length_b   1.000
_cell.length_c   1.000
_cell.angle_alpha   90.00
_cell.angle_beta   90.00
_cell.angle_gamma   90.00
#
_symmetry.space_group_name_H-M   'P 1'
#
loop_
_entity.id
_entity.type
_entity.pdbx_description
1 polymer ?
#
loop_
_entity_poly.entity_id
_entity_poly.type
_entity_poly.pdbx_seq_one_letter_code
_entity_poly.pdbx_strand_id
1 'polypeptide(L)'
;MQKLHTANKAADSLGADEILETLLVEAGTARELPTNEHKLLSFLGLEQLSFDFMHELSFLDTPAKPEGELRAALHMAERVIATQSGMAEQRKRFSMFHEIAHCVLPEHQSKLFVDTDQTLSMWTRIRLEREANKFAADLLFQGKLFTEQALGLETSLTTALTLAPKFGASYEATLRRYAETHVLPCAVIVYDKVGRNEESYVEDDEYRVQYTVSSVPFRKLYFSGGVSMDSDSCKARDIYSPHEVWSVGRVMENELVIASQGKEKWRFETEVFSNGYKVFQFLKRPVKRSARS
;
A
#
# COMPACT_ATOMS: atom_id res chain seq x y z
N MET A 1 1.31 -0.89 -32.95
CA MET A 1 0.06 -0.11 -32.97
C MET A 1 -1.21 -0.96 -33.11
N GLN A 2 -1.31 -1.91 -34.03
CA GLN A 2 -2.52 -2.76 -34.17
C GLN A 2 -2.85 -3.62 -32.93
N LYS A 3 -1.87 -4.18 -32.23
CA LYS A 3 -2.08 -5.02 -31.03
C LYS A 3 -2.66 -4.25 -29.83
N LEU A 4 -2.24 -2.99 -29.64
CA LEU A 4 -2.81 -2.11 -28.60
C LEU A 4 -4.24 -1.68 -28.93
N HIS A 5 -4.56 -1.46 -30.20
CA HIS A 5 -5.92 -1.09 -30.62
C HIS A 5 -6.91 -2.25 -30.47
N THR A 6 -6.44 -3.49 -30.64
CA THR A 6 -7.23 -4.71 -30.42
C THR A 6 -7.40 -4.99 -28.91
N ALA A 7 -6.37 -4.74 -28.11
CA ALA A 7 -6.45 -4.84 -26.64
C ALA A 7 -7.41 -3.77 -26.06
N ASN A 8 -7.36 -2.53 -26.53
CA ASN A 8 -8.26 -1.46 -26.07
C ASN A 8 -9.74 -1.73 -26.43
N LYS A 9 -10.04 -2.29 -27.62
CA LYS A 9 -11.42 -2.61 -27.99
C LYS A 9 -12.01 -3.79 -27.21
N ALA A 10 -11.17 -4.73 -26.75
CA ALA A 10 -11.56 -5.80 -25.87
C ALA A 10 -11.66 -5.35 -24.41
N ALA A 11 -10.89 -4.34 -23.99
CA ALA A 11 -10.81 -3.84 -22.62
C ALA A 11 -12.09 -3.11 -22.15
N ASP A 12 -12.89 -2.55 -23.04
CA ASP A 12 -14.14 -1.85 -22.70
C ASP A 12 -15.18 -2.75 -22.01
N SER A 13 -15.00 -4.09 -22.05
CA SER A 13 -15.87 -5.07 -21.39
C SER A 13 -15.16 -5.89 -20.31
N LEU A 14 -13.83 -5.76 -20.13
CA LEU A 14 -13.04 -6.53 -19.19
C LEU A 14 -13.01 -5.86 -17.81
N GLY A 15 -13.10 -6.67 -16.77
CA GLY A 15 -12.86 -6.21 -15.40
C GLY A 15 -11.38 -5.91 -15.14
N ALA A 16 -11.07 -5.10 -14.13
CA ALA A 16 -9.70 -4.73 -13.78
C ALA A 16 -8.78 -5.95 -13.53
N ASP A 17 -9.32 -7.03 -12.98
CA ASP A 17 -8.56 -8.27 -12.72
C ASP A 17 -8.19 -8.98 -14.03
N GLU A 18 -9.06 -8.97 -15.04
CA GLU A 18 -8.80 -9.56 -16.37
C GLU A 18 -7.78 -8.72 -17.16
N ILE A 19 -7.86 -7.38 -17.03
CA ILE A 19 -6.86 -6.46 -17.60
C ILE A 19 -5.49 -6.74 -16.99
N LEU A 20 -5.42 -6.91 -15.67
CA LEU A 20 -4.20 -7.23 -14.96
C LEU A 20 -3.56 -8.55 -15.45
N GLU A 21 -4.36 -9.63 -15.49
CA GLU A 21 -3.88 -10.95 -15.93
C GLU A 21 -3.39 -10.90 -17.38
N THR A 22 -4.16 -10.26 -18.27
CA THR A 22 -3.78 -10.08 -19.67
C THR A 22 -2.48 -9.29 -19.80
N LEU A 23 -2.37 -8.17 -19.09
CA LEU A 23 -1.18 -7.32 -19.11
C LEU A 23 0.08 -8.08 -18.66
N LEU A 24 -0.01 -8.83 -17.55
CA LEU A 24 1.12 -9.61 -17.04
C LEU A 24 1.57 -10.71 -18.01
N VAL A 25 0.61 -11.41 -18.65
CA VAL A 25 0.88 -12.49 -19.59
C VAL A 25 1.46 -11.94 -20.90
N GLU A 26 0.82 -10.95 -21.50
CA GLU A 26 1.24 -10.38 -22.79
C GLU A 26 2.58 -9.64 -22.70
N ALA A 27 2.86 -8.98 -21.58
CA ALA A 27 4.16 -8.37 -21.31
C ALA A 27 5.24 -9.42 -20.97
N GLY A 28 4.87 -10.68 -20.76
CA GLY A 28 5.82 -11.76 -20.44
C GLY A 28 6.44 -11.63 -19.04
N THR A 29 5.71 -11.05 -18.07
CA THR A 29 6.18 -10.88 -16.69
C THR A 29 5.33 -11.65 -15.67
N ALA A 30 4.32 -12.40 -16.11
CA ALA A 30 3.50 -13.22 -15.24
C ALA A 30 4.37 -14.19 -14.43
N ARG A 31 4.18 -14.20 -13.10
CA ARG A 31 4.93 -14.98 -12.10
C ARG A 31 6.44 -14.67 -12.01
N GLU A 32 6.95 -13.68 -12.74
CA GLU A 32 8.31 -13.16 -12.58
C GLU A 32 8.34 -12.19 -11.36
N LEU A 33 9.21 -12.46 -10.40
CA LEU A 33 9.31 -11.68 -9.17
C LEU A 33 10.70 -11.06 -8.99
N PRO A 34 10.77 -9.78 -8.73
CA PRO A 34 9.65 -8.82 -8.75
C PRO A 34 9.08 -8.64 -10.16
N THR A 35 7.83 -8.15 -10.27
CA THR A 35 7.22 -7.83 -11.59
C THR A 35 8.16 -6.99 -12.42
N ASN A 36 8.44 -7.39 -13.66
CA ASN A 36 9.42 -6.72 -14.50
C ASN A 36 8.84 -5.47 -15.16
N GLU A 37 9.21 -4.31 -14.65
CA GLU A 37 8.71 -3.01 -15.10
C GLU A 37 9.14 -2.68 -16.53
N HIS A 38 10.36 -3.05 -16.93
CA HIS A 38 10.83 -2.79 -18.29
C HIS A 38 10.02 -3.56 -19.34
N LYS A 39 9.64 -4.79 -19.03
CA LYS A 39 8.76 -5.57 -19.91
C LYS A 39 7.38 -4.94 -20.04
N LEU A 40 6.80 -4.46 -18.93
CA LEU A 40 5.52 -3.74 -18.94
C LEU A 40 5.60 -2.46 -19.76
N LEU A 41 6.60 -1.62 -19.51
CA LEU A 41 6.80 -0.38 -20.24
C LEU A 41 7.00 -0.63 -21.75
N SER A 42 7.87 -1.59 -22.09
CA SER A 42 8.12 -1.96 -23.49
C SER A 42 6.86 -2.47 -24.19
N PHE A 43 6.09 -3.34 -23.53
CA PHE A 43 4.83 -3.85 -24.07
C PHE A 43 3.81 -2.74 -24.32
N LEU A 44 3.71 -1.79 -23.37
CA LEU A 44 2.82 -0.65 -23.47
C LEU A 44 3.35 0.46 -24.40
N GLY A 45 4.59 0.38 -24.87
CA GLY A 45 5.25 1.44 -25.64
C GLY A 45 5.39 2.72 -24.83
N LEU A 46 5.70 2.60 -23.53
CA LEU A 46 5.95 3.70 -22.62
C LEU A 46 7.45 3.84 -22.35
N GLU A 47 7.90 5.06 -22.22
CA GLU A 47 9.26 5.39 -21.76
C GLU A 47 9.22 5.94 -20.35
N GLN A 48 10.26 5.65 -19.56
CA GLN A 48 10.41 6.22 -18.22
C GLN A 48 11.52 7.26 -18.23
N LEU A 49 11.21 8.43 -17.65
CA LEU A 49 12.19 9.49 -17.40
C LEU A 49 12.29 9.77 -15.89
N SER A 50 13.49 10.08 -15.42
CA SER A 50 13.68 10.65 -14.08
C SER A 50 13.63 12.18 -14.21
N PHE A 51 12.79 12.82 -13.40
CA PHE A 51 12.55 14.26 -13.47
C PHE A 51 12.50 14.87 -12.07
N ASP A 52 13.06 16.04 -11.89
CA ASP A 52 13.03 16.73 -10.61
C ASP A 52 11.87 17.71 -10.53
N PHE A 53 10.68 17.18 -10.23
CA PHE A 53 9.48 18.02 -10.09
C PHE A 53 9.64 19.10 -9.01
N MET A 54 10.34 18.79 -7.93
CA MET A 54 10.53 19.73 -6.83
C MET A 54 11.34 20.94 -7.27
N HIS A 55 12.38 20.72 -8.06
CA HIS A 55 13.23 21.78 -8.59
C HIS A 55 12.52 22.53 -9.73
N GLU A 56 12.02 21.83 -10.73
CA GLU A 56 11.48 22.42 -11.95
C GLU A 56 10.15 23.17 -11.68
N LEU A 57 9.28 22.63 -10.82
CA LEU A 57 8.01 23.30 -10.46
C LEU A 57 8.21 24.46 -9.48
N SER A 58 9.39 24.58 -8.83
CA SER A 58 9.65 25.71 -7.92
C SER A 58 9.72 27.05 -8.64
N PHE A 59 10.04 27.04 -9.95
CA PHE A 59 10.11 28.24 -10.80
C PHE A 59 8.78 28.63 -11.42
N LEU A 60 7.76 27.78 -11.31
CA LEU A 60 6.43 28.09 -11.84
C LEU A 60 5.64 28.89 -10.79
N ASP A 61 5.49 30.17 -11.05
CA ASP A 61 4.68 31.10 -10.23
C ASP A 61 3.18 30.92 -10.55
N THR A 62 2.70 29.68 -10.48
CA THR A 62 1.30 29.35 -10.79
C THR A 62 0.56 28.97 -9.51
N PRO A 63 -0.72 29.40 -9.38
CA PRO A 63 -1.57 29.00 -8.22
C PRO A 63 -1.94 27.52 -8.22
N ALA A 64 -1.45 26.75 -9.19
CA ALA A 64 -1.67 25.31 -9.35
C ALA A 64 -0.49 24.47 -8.85
N LYS A 65 0.15 24.84 -7.68
CA LYS A 65 0.98 23.84 -7.00
C LYS A 65 0.05 22.71 -6.55
N PRO A 66 0.30 21.44 -7.01
CA PRO A 66 -0.48 20.33 -6.51
C PRO A 66 -0.35 20.29 -4.98
N GLU A 67 -1.49 20.17 -4.29
CA GLU A 67 -1.47 19.91 -2.85
C GLU A 67 -0.80 18.55 -2.63
N GLY A 68 0.46 18.56 -2.24
CA GLY A 68 1.25 17.37 -2.00
C GLY A 68 2.50 17.23 -2.90
N GLU A 69 3.30 16.23 -2.61
CA GLU A 69 4.52 15.90 -3.33
C GLU A 69 4.16 15.15 -4.62
N LEU A 70 4.41 15.76 -5.79
CA LEU A 70 4.25 15.09 -7.08
C LEU A 70 5.36 14.02 -7.22
N ARG A 71 4.97 12.77 -7.39
CA ARG A 71 5.88 11.62 -7.40
C ARG A 71 6.09 11.03 -8.80
N ALA A 72 5.05 11.06 -9.61
CA ALA A 72 5.08 10.65 -11.00
C ALA A 72 4.03 11.41 -11.79
N ALA A 73 4.17 11.41 -13.11
CA ALA A 73 3.19 11.96 -14.03
C ALA A 73 3.26 11.20 -15.36
N LEU A 74 2.10 10.89 -15.94
CA LEU A 74 1.96 10.26 -17.23
C LEU A 74 1.63 11.31 -18.30
N HIS A 75 2.47 11.42 -19.34
CA HIS A 75 2.21 12.19 -20.52
C HIS A 75 1.76 11.26 -21.65
N MET A 76 0.45 11.14 -21.85
CA MET A 76 -0.14 10.15 -22.75
C MET A 76 0.26 10.36 -24.22
N ALA A 77 0.32 11.62 -24.70
CA ALA A 77 0.64 11.91 -26.11
C ALA A 77 2.08 11.53 -26.46
N GLU A 78 3.02 11.76 -25.55
CA GLU A 78 4.44 11.40 -25.72
C GLU A 78 4.77 10.00 -25.24
N ARG A 79 3.83 9.32 -24.60
CA ARG A 79 4.02 7.98 -24.06
C ARG A 79 5.15 7.90 -23.02
N VAL A 80 5.23 8.90 -22.15
CA VAL A 80 6.28 9.04 -21.15
C VAL A 80 5.68 9.02 -19.74
N ILE A 81 6.30 8.26 -18.85
CA ILE A 81 6.10 8.34 -17.40
C ILE A 81 7.32 9.04 -16.79
N ALA A 82 7.12 10.25 -16.29
CA ALA A 82 8.13 10.96 -15.52
C ALA A 82 7.99 10.56 -14.04
N THR A 83 9.11 10.25 -13.36
CA THR A 83 9.14 9.93 -11.93
C THR A 83 10.08 10.86 -11.21
N GLN A 84 9.72 11.30 -9.98
CA GLN A 84 10.57 12.18 -9.18
C GLN A 84 11.95 11.57 -8.96
N SER A 85 12.98 12.36 -9.21
CA SER A 85 14.38 11.97 -8.98
C SER A 85 14.66 11.80 -7.48
N GLY A 86 15.61 10.91 -7.13
CA GLY A 86 16.01 10.69 -5.73
C GLY A 86 14.99 9.91 -4.88
N MET A 87 13.88 9.45 -5.45
CA MET A 87 12.92 8.60 -4.74
C MET A 87 13.52 7.22 -4.44
N ALA A 88 13.13 6.64 -3.28
CA ALA A 88 13.40 5.23 -2.99
C ALA A 88 12.77 4.31 -4.06
N GLU A 89 13.50 3.28 -4.50
CA GLU A 89 13.09 2.41 -5.62
C GLU A 89 11.70 1.79 -5.43
N GLN A 90 11.35 1.35 -4.22
CA GLN A 90 10.02 0.78 -3.95
C GLN A 90 8.90 1.81 -4.16
N ARG A 91 9.14 3.08 -3.80
CA ARG A 91 8.20 4.17 -3.99
C ARG A 91 8.08 4.54 -5.46
N LYS A 92 9.22 4.68 -6.15
CA LYS A 92 9.30 4.94 -7.58
C LYS A 92 8.53 3.88 -8.38
N ARG A 93 8.78 2.60 -8.06
CA ARG A 93 8.11 1.45 -8.67
C ARG A 93 6.58 1.51 -8.50
N PHE A 94 6.10 1.76 -7.28
CA PHE A 94 4.67 1.89 -7.04
C PHE A 94 4.06 3.06 -7.80
N SER A 95 4.72 4.23 -7.80
CA SER A 95 4.26 5.40 -8.55
C SER A 95 4.20 5.13 -10.05
N MET A 96 5.17 4.44 -10.60
CA MET A 96 5.16 4.04 -12.02
C MET A 96 4.01 3.07 -12.33
N PHE A 97 3.73 2.09 -11.48
CA PHE A 97 2.58 1.19 -11.64
C PHE A 97 1.25 1.93 -11.52
N HIS A 98 1.19 2.99 -10.73
CA HIS A 98 0.05 3.87 -10.64
C HIS A 98 -0.21 4.61 -11.98
N GLU A 99 0.83 5.14 -12.60
CA GLU A 99 0.70 5.76 -13.93
C GLU A 99 0.36 4.73 -15.03
N ILE A 100 0.88 3.51 -14.93
CA ILE A 100 0.47 2.41 -15.81
C ILE A 100 -1.03 2.11 -15.65
N ALA A 101 -1.57 2.15 -14.42
CA ALA A 101 -3.00 1.97 -14.19
C ALA A 101 -3.84 3.01 -14.94
N HIS A 102 -3.45 4.28 -14.88
CA HIS A 102 -4.10 5.34 -15.66
C HIS A 102 -3.99 5.11 -17.17
N CYS A 103 -2.91 4.50 -17.63
CA CYS A 103 -2.71 4.18 -19.05
C CYS A 103 -3.58 3.02 -19.52
N VAL A 104 -3.86 2.00 -18.71
CA VAL A 104 -4.51 0.76 -19.16
C VAL A 104 -5.99 0.64 -18.77
N LEU A 105 -6.44 1.34 -17.73
CA LEU A 105 -7.83 1.29 -17.29
C LEU A 105 -8.71 2.15 -18.21
N PRO A 106 -9.74 1.58 -18.86
CA PRO A 106 -10.53 2.27 -19.89
C PRO A 106 -11.19 3.55 -19.43
N GLU A 107 -11.80 3.54 -18.22
CA GLU A 107 -12.46 4.72 -17.68
C GLU A 107 -11.49 5.88 -17.39
N HIS A 108 -10.23 5.57 -17.08
CA HIS A 108 -9.20 6.59 -16.85
C HIS A 108 -8.80 7.27 -18.15
N GLN A 109 -8.60 6.48 -19.22
CA GLN A 109 -8.25 7.02 -20.53
C GLN A 109 -9.33 7.97 -21.04
N SER A 110 -10.60 7.53 -21.04
CA SER A 110 -11.70 8.33 -21.57
C SER A 110 -11.87 9.68 -20.85
N LYS A 111 -11.63 9.73 -19.54
CA LYS A 111 -11.81 10.93 -18.73
C LYS A 111 -10.60 11.88 -18.79
N LEU A 112 -9.38 11.35 -18.91
CA LEU A 112 -8.19 12.18 -19.13
C LEU A 112 -8.18 12.87 -20.49
N PHE A 113 -8.87 12.32 -21.52
CA PHE A 113 -8.94 12.93 -22.84
C PHE A 113 -10.11 13.90 -23.03
N VAL A 114 -11.22 13.74 -22.30
CA VAL A 114 -12.47 14.47 -22.54
C VAL A 114 -12.69 15.58 -21.53
N ASP A 115 -12.22 15.39 -20.30
CA ASP A 115 -12.45 16.34 -19.21
C ASP A 115 -11.14 17.03 -18.82
N THR A 116 -11.17 18.37 -18.81
CA THR A 116 -10.13 19.15 -18.16
C THR A 116 -10.25 18.95 -16.64
N ASP A 117 -9.15 19.14 -15.91
CA ASP A 117 -9.13 19.07 -14.43
C ASP A 117 -10.23 19.87 -13.73
N GLN A 118 -10.83 20.84 -14.42
CA GLN A 118 -11.90 21.69 -13.91
C GLN A 118 -13.30 21.09 -14.05
N THR A 119 -13.50 20.08 -14.90
CA THR A 119 -14.82 19.51 -15.23
C THR A 119 -15.09 18.19 -14.49
N LEU A 120 -14.04 17.45 -14.06
CA LEU A 120 -14.21 16.25 -13.28
C LEU A 120 -14.71 16.58 -11.87
N SER A 121 -15.81 15.91 -11.45
CA SER A 121 -16.25 16.04 -10.07
C SER A 121 -15.18 15.51 -9.11
N MET A 122 -15.06 16.11 -7.91
CA MET A 122 -14.15 15.68 -6.87
C MET A 122 -14.32 14.16 -6.54
N TRP A 123 -15.56 13.67 -6.50
CA TRP A 123 -15.86 12.27 -6.26
C TRP A 123 -15.35 11.33 -7.35
N THR A 124 -15.45 11.75 -8.61
CA THR A 124 -14.93 10.99 -9.75
C THR A 124 -13.41 10.88 -9.66
N ARG A 125 -12.72 11.98 -9.38
CA ARG A 125 -11.27 12.01 -9.20
C ARG A 125 -10.82 11.08 -8.08
N ILE A 126 -11.44 11.18 -6.90
CA ILE A 126 -11.13 10.29 -5.76
C ILE A 126 -11.34 8.81 -6.13
N ARG A 127 -12.38 8.49 -6.90
CA ARG A 127 -12.64 7.12 -7.34
C ARG A 127 -11.55 6.62 -8.27
N LEU A 128 -11.21 7.38 -9.30
CA LEU A 128 -10.15 7.01 -10.25
C LEU A 128 -8.81 6.80 -9.55
N GLU A 129 -8.42 7.69 -8.64
CA GLU A 129 -7.20 7.56 -7.84
C GLU A 129 -7.19 6.29 -6.99
N ARG A 130 -8.33 5.93 -6.39
CA ARG A 130 -8.45 4.68 -5.63
C ARG A 130 -8.34 3.44 -6.52
N GLU A 131 -8.93 3.47 -7.71
CA GLU A 131 -8.85 2.40 -8.69
C GLU A 131 -7.41 2.25 -9.20
N ALA A 132 -6.72 3.35 -9.52
CA ALA A 132 -5.32 3.34 -9.93
C ALA A 132 -4.41 2.79 -8.81
N ASN A 133 -4.60 3.24 -7.58
CA ASN A 133 -3.84 2.73 -6.43
C ASN A 133 -4.06 1.22 -6.20
N LYS A 134 -5.31 0.74 -6.34
CA LYS A 134 -5.62 -0.68 -6.23
C LYS A 134 -4.93 -1.48 -7.34
N PHE A 135 -5.05 -1.04 -8.58
CA PHE A 135 -4.45 -1.70 -9.74
C PHE A 135 -2.91 -1.71 -9.64
N ALA A 136 -2.29 -0.60 -9.23
CA ALA A 136 -0.86 -0.52 -8.97
C ALA A 136 -0.40 -1.54 -7.91
N ALA A 137 -1.15 -1.69 -6.83
CA ALA A 137 -0.88 -2.71 -5.81
C ALA A 137 -1.06 -4.13 -6.39
N ASP A 138 -2.07 -4.35 -7.22
CA ASP A 138 -2.29 -5.65 -7.86
C ASP A 138 -1.19 -5.97 -8.91
N LEU A 139 -0.65 -4.98 -9.64
CA LEU A 139 0.54 -5.14 -10.47
C LEU A 139 1.79 -5.47 -9.64
N LEU A 140 2.00 -4.74 -8.54
CA LEU A 140 3.15 -4.93 -7.66
C LEU A 140 3.18 -6.33 -7.06
N PHE A 141 2.03 -6.83 -6.62
CA PHE A 141 1.87 -8.12 -5.95
C PHE A 141 1.36 -9.25 -6.87
N GLN A 142 1.19 -8.97 -8.16
CA GLN A 142 0.63 -9.90 -9.15
C GLN A 142 -0.68 -10.56 -8.69
N GLY A 143 -1.61 -9.74 -8.21
CA GLY A 143 -2.94 -10.21 -7.82
C GLY A 143 -2.90 -11.32 -6.77
N LYS A 144 -3.36 -12.51 -7.14
CA LYS A 144 -3.44 -13.69 -6.27
C LYS A 144 -2.09 -14.33 -5.96
N LEU A 145 -1.06 -14.09 -6.77
CA LEU A 145 0.26 -14.73 -6.59
C LEU A 145 0.86 -14.44 -5.21
N PHE A 146 0.68 -13.22 -4.71
CA PHE A 146 1.13 -12.87 -3.36
C PHE A 146 0.50 -13.78 -2.29
N THR A 147 -0.81 -13.96 -2.36
CA THR A 147 -1.54 -14.82 -1.42
C THR A 147 -1.11 -16.28 -1.55
N GLU A 148 -0.89 -16.78 -2.77
CA GLU A 148 -0.37 -18.12 -3.02
C GLU A 148 1.02 -18.30 -2.37
N GLN A 149 1.91 -17.33 -2.50
CA GLN A 149 3.24 -17.37 -1.90
C GLN A 149 3.20 -17.30 -0.36
N ALA A 150 2.20 -16.64 0.20
CA ALA A 150 2.04 -16.50 1.65
C ALA A 150 1.38 -17.72 2.32
N LEU A 151 0.47 -18.42 1.61
CA LEU A 151 -0.34 -19.53 2.16
C LEU A 151 0.46 -20.74 2.64
N GLY A 152 1.64 -20.99 2.09
CA GLY A 152 2.51 -22.10 2.49
C GLY A 152 3.44 -21.79 3.66
N LEU A 153 3.37 -20.57 4.19
CA LEU A 153 4.31 -20.07 5.20
C LEU A 153 3.60 -19.82 6.53
N GLU A 154 4.40 -19.75 7.58
CA GLU A 154 3.88 -19.39 8.92
C GLU A 154 3.25 -17.99 8.90
N THR A 155 2.11 -17.85 9.60
CA THR A 155 1.46 -16.55 9.77
C THR A 155 2.24 -15.71 10.76
N SER A 156 3.13 -14.85 10.26
CA SER A 156 4.03 -14.05 11.07
C SER A 156 4.42 -12.74 10.37
N LEU A 157 4.87 -11.78 11.14
CA LEU A 157 5.47 -10.55 10.66
C LEU A 157 6.74 -10.87 9.83
N THR A 158 7.56 -11.79 10.31
CA THR A 158 8.79 -12.21 9.64
C THR A 158 8.48 -12.74 8.23
N THR A 159 7.44 -13.55 8.07
CA THR A 159 6.99 -14.02 6.76
C THR A 159 6.65 -12.85 5.82
N ALA A 160 5.86 -11.89 6.29
CA ALA A 160 5.53 -10.72 5.49
C ALA A 160 6.78 -9.91 5.10
N LEU A 161 7.72 -9.72 6.04
CA LEU A 161 8.98 -9.01 5.76
C LEU A 161 9.85 -9.73 4.73
N THR A 162 9.89 -11.07 4.73
CA THR A 162 10.65 -11.84 3.72
C THR A 162 10.01 -11.80 2.33
N LEU A 163 8.70 -11.57 2.23
CA LEU A 163 8.02 -11.40 0.95
C LEU A 163 8.28 -10.03 0.31
N ALA A 164 8.54 -8.99 1.11
CA ALA A 164 8.74 -7.64 0.60
C ALA A 164 9.82 -7.53 -0.51
N PRO A 165 11.06 -8.01 -0.32
CA PRO A 165 12.07 -7.95 -1.37
C PRO A 165 11.74 -8.82 -2.57
N LYS A 166 11.02 -9.95 -2.41
CA LYS A 166 10.61 -10.81 -3.52
C LYS A 166 9.71 -10.07 -4.50
N PHE A 167 8.83 -9.21 -3.99
CA PHE A 167 7.91 -8.42 -4.80
C PHE A 167 8.45 -7.02 -5.14
N GLY A 168 9.64 -6.66 -4.65
CA GLY A 168 10.18 -5.31 -4.81
C GLY A 168 9.32 -4.23 -4.15
N ALA A 169 8.62 -4.59 -3.07
CA ALA A 169 7.69 -3.74 -2.35
C ALA A 169 8.28 -3.20 -1.05
N SER A 170 7.72 -2.11 -0.52
CA SER A 170 8.06 -1.64 0.82
C SER A 170 7.49 -2.58 1.88
N TYR A 171 8.10 -2.59 3.07
CA TYR A 171 7.55 -3.35 4.22
C TYR A 171 6.11 -2.97 4.53
N GLU A 172 5.80 -1.68 4.52
CA GLU A 172 4.44 -1.18 4.78
C GLU A 172 3.43 -1.71 3.76
N ALA A 173 3.72 -1.59 2.46
CA ALA A 173 2.84 -2.09 1.40
C ALA A 173 2.66 -3.62 1.50
N THR A 174 3.73 -4.33 1.81
CA THR A 174 3.69 -5.79 1.95
C THR A 174 2.89 -6.23 3.16
N LEU A 175 3.09 -5.62 4.32
CA LEU A 175 2.34 -5.91 5.54
C LEU A 175 0.85 -5.60 5.38
N ARG A 176 0.53 -4.49 4.71
CA ARG A 176 -0.83 -4.14 4.35
C ARG A 176 -1.46 -5.21 3.47
N ARG A 177 -0.81 -5.57 2.34
CA ARG A 177 -1.30 -6.62 1.44
C ARG A 177 -1.44 -7.96 2.17
N TYR A 178 -0.47 -8.31 2.99
CA TYR A 178 -0.48 -9.54 3.78
C TYR A 178 -1.69 -9.61 4.72
N ALA A 179 -1.94 -8.56 5.49
CA ALA A 179 -3.10 -8.51 6.37
C ALA A 179 -4.43 -8.50 5.60
N GLU A 180 -4.55 -7.69 4.52
CA GLU A 180 -5.79 -7.58 3.73
C GLU A 180 -6.21 -8.90 3.09
N THR A 181 -5.24 -9.68 2.58
CA THR A 181 -5.52 -10.87 1.77
C THR A 181 -5.35 -12.19 2.51
N HIS A 182 -4.89 -12.17 3.78
CA HIS A 182 -4.62 -13.37 4.54
C HIS A 182 -5.91 -14.15 4.88
N VAL A 183 -5.85 -15.48 4.71
CA VAL A 183 -6.99 -16.38 4.95
C VAL A 183 -7.21 -16.71 6.42
N LEU A 184 -6.18 -16.52 7.27
CA LEU A 184 -6.28 -16.69 8.72
C LEU A 184 -6.47 -15.33 9.40
N PRO A 185 -7.01 -15.33 10.64
CA PRO A 185 -7.17 -14.10 11.41
C PRO A 185 -5.82 -13.46 11.74
N CYS A 186 -5.57 -12.29 11.21
CA CYS A 186 -4.42 -11.45 11.54
C CYS A 186 -4.73 -9.97 11.33
N ALA A 187 -3.97 -9.11 11.98
CA ALA A 187 -4.05 -7.66 11.79
C ALA A 187 -2.67 -7.01 11.94
N VAL A 188 -2.52 -5.83 11.35
CA VAL A 188 -1.33 -4.98 11.49
C VAL A 188 -1.77 -3.61 11.97
N ILE A 189 -1.16 -3.13 13.03
CA ILE A 189 -1.25 -1.75 13.49
C ILE A 189 0.01 -1.04 13.01
N VAL A 190 -0.18 0.10 12.36
CA VAL A 190 0.92 0.94 11.88
C VAL A 190 0.99 2.20 12.73
N TYR A 191 2.15 2.46 13.28
CA TYR A 191 2.44 3.64 14.08
C TYR A 191 3.38 4.57 13.32
N ASP A 192 3.12 5.86 13.41
CA ASP A 192 4.00 6.91 12.90
C ASP A 192 4.55 7.75 14.06
N LYS A 193 5.75 8.29 13.87
CA LYS A 193 6.41 9.13 14.88
C LYS A 193 5.72 10.49 14.94
N VAL A 194 5.41 10.96 16.13
CA VAL A 194 4.83 12.30 16.35
C VAL A 194 5.90 13.36 16.14
N GLY A 195 5.55 14.49 15.52
CA GLY A 195 6.45 15.63 15.39
C GLY A 195 7.35 15.64 14.17
N ARG A 196 7.14 14.76 13.18
CA ARG A 196 7.92 14.77 11.92
C ARG A 196 7.77 16.05 11.09
N ASN A 197 6.68 16.80 11.29
CA ASN A 197 6.35 18.02 10.55
C ASN A 197 6.31 19.28 11.41
N GLU A 198 6.63 19.19 12.69
CA GLU A 198 6.62 20.34 13.61
C GLU A 198 8.02 20.53 14.18
N GLU A 199 8.51 21.76 14.16
CA GLU A 199 9.77 22.21 14.79
C GLU A 199 9.73 22.13 16.35
N SER A 200 8.91 21.26 16.92
CA SER A 200 8.81 21.10 18.36
C SER A 200 9.84 20.05 18.83
N TYR A 201 10.74 20.50 19.70
CA TYR A 201 11.61 19.66 20.52
C TYR A 201 10.75 18.83 21.47
N VAL A 202 10.28 17.67 21.03
CA VAL A 202 9.67 16.66 21.90
C VAL A 202 10.79 15.69 22.26
N GLU A 203 11.22 15.72 23.52
CA GLU A 203 12.30 14.90 24.05
C GLU A 203 11.99 13.39 24.05
N ASP A 204 10.73 13.00 23.89
CA ASP A 204 10.30 11.59 23.85
C ASP A 204 9.80 11.22 22.46
N ASP A 205 10.35 10.11 21.93
CA ASP A 205 9.90 9.47 20.69
C ASP A 205 8.45 8.93 20.84
N GLU A 206 7.47 9.81 20.74
CA GLU A 206 6.06 9.44 20.82
C GLU A 206 5.59 8.90 19.49
N TYR A 207 4.98 7.69 19.47
CA TYR A 207 4.38 7.07 18.31
C TYR A 207 2.86 7.08 18.45
N ARG A 208 2.16 7.39 17.37
CA ARG A 208 0.68 7.32 17.29
C ARG A 208 0.23 6.31 16.27
N VAL A 209 -0.89 5.65 16.55
CA VAL A 209 -1.55 4.80 15.56
C VAL A 209 -1.92 5.65 14.36
N GLN A 210 -1.35 5.32 13.21
CA GLN A 210 -1.68 5.94 11.94
C GLN A 210 -2.90 5.29 11.32
N TYR A 211 -2.89 3.96 11.25
CA TYR A 211 -4.02 3.15 10.80
C TYR A 211 -3.84 1.68 11.19
N THR A 212 -4.91 0.92 11.02
CA THR A 212 -4.92 -0.53 11.23
C THR A 212 -5.48 -1.23 10.00
N VAL A 213 -4.87 -2.36 9.66
CA VAL A 213 -5.31 -3.25 8.57
C VAL A 213 -5.53 -4.64 9.12
N SER A 214 -6.61 -5.30 8.73
CA SER A 214 -6.91 -6.64 9.22
C SER A 214 -7.53 -7.54 8.15
N SER A 215 -7.31 -8.84 8.30
CA SER A 215 -7.93 -9.85 7.45
C SER A 215 -9.46 -9.91 7.67
N VAL A 216 -10.17 -10.40 6.66
CA VAL A 216 -11.62 -10.63 6.78
C VAL A 216 -11.95 -11.58 7.93
N PRO A 217 -11.24 -12.71 8.12
CA PRO A 217 -11.46 -13.58 9.28
C PRO A 217 -11.25 -12.89 10.63
N PHE A 218 -10.24 -12.02 10.74
CA PHE A 218 -9.98 -11.28 11.96
C PHE A 218 -11.16 -10.37 12.33
N ARG A 219 -11.66 -9.59 11.36
CA ARG A 219 -12.83 -8.72 11.57
C ARG A 219 -14.07 -9.50 11.99
N LYS A 220 -14.33 -10.64 11.34
CA LYS A 220 -15.50 -11.48 11.67
C LYS A 220 -15.44 -12.06 13.08
N LEU A 221 -14.25 -12.42 13.56
CA LEU A 221 -14.08 -13.06 14.87
C LEU A 221 -14.07 -12.06 16.03
N TYR A 222 -13.46 -10.89 15.85
CA TYR A 222 -13.16 -9.98 16.96
C TYR A 222 -13.93 -8.66 16.88
N PHE A 223 -14.50 -8.32 15.73
CA PHE A 223 -15.16 -7.03 15.50
C PHE A 223 -16.53 -7.17 14.82
N SER A 224 -17.26 -8.24 15.08
CA SER A 224 -18.59 -8.52 14.49
C SER A 224 -19.67 -7.47 14.85
N GLY A 225 -19.38 -6.52 15.73
CA GLY A 225 -20.26 -5.43 16.13
C GLY A 225 -19.98 -4.07 15.50
N GLY A 226 -19.22 -3.99 14.42
CA GLY A 226 -18.92 -2.70 13.76
C GLY A 226 -17.94 -1.81 14.53
N VAL A 227 -17.18 -2.37 15.45
CA VAL A 227 -16.13 -1.64 16.16
C VAL A 227 -15.00 -1.37 15.19
N SER A 228 -14.84 -0.11 14.81
CA SER A 228 -13.64 0.40 14.18
C SER A 228 -12.50 0.29 15.21
N MET A 229 -11.34 -0.21 14.79
CA MET A 229 -10.10 0.00 15.56
C MET A 229 -9.67 1.46 15.30
N ASP A 230 -10.48 2.41 15.79
CA ASP A 230 -10.13 3.82 15.70
C ASP A 230 -8.96 4.12 16.62
N SER A 231 -8.20 5.13 16.25
CA SER A 231 -7.06 5.67 16.99
C SER A 231 -7.37 5.94 18.48
N ASP A 232 -8.66 6.16 18.82
CA ASP A 232 -9.11 6.38 20.19
C ASP A 232 -9.28 5.09 21.00
N SER A 233 -9.47 3.94 20.36
CA SER A 233 -9.61 2.64 21.04
C SER A 233 -8.25 2.01 21.36
N CYS A 234 -7.23 2.32 20.61
CA CYS A 234 -5.85 1.96 20.84
C CYS A 234 -5.11 3.22 21.32
N LYS A 235 -5.26 3.55 22.60
CA LYS A 235 -4.40 4.56 23.21
C LYS A 235 -2.98 3.99 23.25
N ALA A 236 -2.19 4.33 22.26
CA ALA A 236 -0.78 3.94 22.15
C ALA A 236 0.02 4.32 23.41
N ARG A 237 -0.47 5.29 24.20
CA ARG A 237 0.12 5.71 25.49
C ARG A 237 0.23 4.61 26.54
N ASP A 238 -0.67 3.63 26.51
CA ASP A 238 -0.67 2.57 27.55
C ASP A 238 0.14 1.33 27.14
N ILE A 239 0.69 1.31 25.91
CA ILE A 239 1.25 0.09 25.33
C ILE A 239 2.77 0.13 25.24
N TYR A 240 3.39 1.28 25.07
CA TYR A 240 4.84 1.35 24.87
C TYR A 240 5.49 2.56 25.53
N SER A 241 6.38 2.28 26.49
CA SER A 241 7.45 3.19 26.83
C SER A 241 8.49 3.16 25.70
N PRO A 242 8.84 4.29 25.09
CA PRO A 242 9.72 4.33 23.91
C PRO A 242 11.12 3.77 24.13
N HIS A 243 11.57 3.67 25.37
CA HIS A 243 12.97 3.43 25.71
C HIS A 243 13.43 1.98 25.70
N GLU A 244 12.52 0.98 25.68
CA GLU A 244 12.95 -0.40 25.90
C GLU A 244 12.86 -1.35 24.67
N VAL A 245 12.15 -1.00 23.58
CA VAL A 245 11.68 -2.05 22.65
C VAL A 245 12.07 -1.88 21.19
N TRP A 246 12.60 -0.76 20.76
CA TRP A 246 12.72 -0.48 19.33
C TRP A 246 14.15 -0.67 18.79
N SER A 247 14.60 -1.88 18.57
CA SER A 247 15.76 -2.06 17.70
C SER A 247 15.30 -2.07 16.23
N VAL A 248 15.78 -1.09 15.46
CA VAL A 248 15.52 -1.00 14.03
C VAL A 248 15.99 -2.28 13.34
N GLY A 249 15.13 -2.83 12.48
CA GLY A 249 15.48 -3.98 11.65
C GLY A 249 15.31 -5.35 12.34
N ARG A 250 14.87 -5.40 13.59
CA ARG A 250 14.66 -6.65 14.32
C ARG A 250 13.19 -6.87 14.66
N VAL A 251 12.70 -8.09 14.47
CA VAL A 251 11.38 -8.51 14.95
C VAL A 251 11.44 -8.89 16.41
N MET A 252 10.50 -8.41 17.20
CA MET A 252 10.37 -8.65 18.64
C MET A 252 8.98 -9.19 18.96
N GLU A 253 8.90 -10.15 19.89
CA GLU A 253 7.63 -10.66 20.40
C GLU A 253 7.10 -9.76 21.51
N ASN A 254 5.78 -9.58 21.53
CA ASN A 254 5.09 -8.80 22.55
C ASN A 254 3.64 -9.28 22.76
N GLU A 255 2.95 -8.69 23.69
CA GLU A 255 1.52 -8.90 23.93
C GLU A 255 0.75 -7.60 23.82
N LEU A 256 -0.47 -7.65 23.30
CA LEU A 256 -1.38 -6.51 23.22
C LEU A 256 -2.75 -6.89 23.79
N VAL A 257 -3.30 -6.04 24.63
CA VAL A 257 -4.66 -6.17 25.16
C VAL A 257 -5.57 -5.15 24.48
N ILE A 258 -6.52 -5.62 23.72
CA ILE A 258 -7.54 -4.76 23.08
C ILE A 258 -8.85 -4.91 23.84
N ALA A 259 -9.42 -3.79 24.30
CA ALA A 259 -10.74 -3.75 24.88
C ALA A 259 -11.79 -3.49 23.77
N SER A 260 -12.76 -4.40 23.61
CA SER A 260 -13.91 -4.11 22.78
C SER A 260 -14.91 -3.21 23.55
N GLN A 261 -15.73 -2.41 22.85
CA GLN A 261 -16.74 -1.55 23.47
C GLN A 261 -17.79 -2.34 24.30
N GLY A 262 -17.78 -3.69 24.23
CA GLY A 262 -18.75 -4.58 24.89
C GLY A 262 -18.25 -5.29 26.13
N LYS A 263 -17.17 -4.89 26.78
CA LYS A 263 -16.58 -5.49 28.01
C LYS A 263 -15.62 -6.68 27.80
N GLU A 264 -15.47 -7.26 26.63
CA GLU A 264 -14.47 -8.29 26.41
C GLU A 264 -13.10 -7.69 26.15
N LYS A 265 -12.11 -8.15 26.89
CA LYS A 265 -10.70 -7.81 26.65
C LYS A 265 -10.05 -8.99 25.95
N TRP A 266 -9.53 -8.74 24.76
CA TRP A 266 -8.76 -9.72 24.01
C TRP A 266 -7.28 -9.48 24.20
N ARG A 267 -6.53 -10.53 24.55
CA ARG A 267 -5.07 -10.49 24.62
C ARG A 267 -4.52 -11.20 23.40
N PHE A 268 -3.70 -10.51 22.62
CA PHE A 268 -3.07 -11.02 21.40
C PHE A 268 -1.58 -11.20 21.62
N GLU A 269 -1.04 -12.30 21.11
CA GLU A 269 0.39 -12.39 20.83
C GLU A 269 0.69 -11.49 19.63
N THR A 270 1.75 -10.71 19.74
CA THR A 270 2.11 -9.76 18.70
C THR A 270 3.60 -9.85 18.37
N GLU A 271 3.92 -9.52 17.16
CA GLU A 271 5.28 -9.29 16.70
C GLU A 271 5.42 -7.82 16.30
N VAL A 272 6.54 -7.21 16.67
CA VAL A 272 6.79 -5.79 16.43
C VAL A 272 8.07 -5.61 15.64
N PHE A 273 8.05 -4.70 14.67
CA PHE A 273 9.19 -4.36 13.84
C PHE A 273 9.22 -2.86 13.57
N SER A 274 10.41 -2.27 13.62
CA SER A 274 10.65 -0.89 13.20
C SER A 274 11.56 -0.85 11.99
N ASN A 275 11.21 -0.04 11.00
CA ASN A 275 12.05 0.26 9.85
C ASN A 275 12.83 1.58 10.01
N GLY A 276 12.87 2.14 11.21
CA GLY A 276 13.49 3.43 11.51
C GLY A 276 12.57 4.65 11.24
N TYR A 277 11.46 4.44 10.55
CA TYR A 277 10.50 5.48 10.21
C TYR A 277 9.14 5.25 10.84
N LYS A 278 8.66 4.02 10.77
CA LYS A 278 7.38 3.56 11.30
C LYS A 278 7.60 2.31 12.13
N VAL A 279 6.61 2.03 12.95
CA VAL A 279 6.54 0.79 13.70
C VAL A 279 5.34 0.00 13.24
N PHE A 280 5.52 -1.29 13.10
CA PHE A 280 4.51 -2.24 12.66
C PHE A 280 4.32 -3.29 13.75
N GLN A 281 3.10 -3.40 14.24
CA GLN A 281 2.71 -4.43 15.20
C GLN A 281 1.75 -5.40 14.54
N PHE A 282 2.18 -6.63 14.41
CA PHE A 282 1.41 -7.72 13.82
C PHE A 282 0.70 -8.52 14.91
N LEU A 283 -0.61 -8.63 14.84
CA LEU A 283 -1.45 -9.38 15.76
C LEU A 283 -1.71 -10.78 15.18
N LYS A 284 -1.33 -11.81 15.95
CA LYS A 284 -1.56 -13.22 15.60
C LYS A 284 -2.87 -13.71 16.21
N ARG A 285 -2.80 -14.68 17.09
CA ARG A 285 -3.92 -15.30 17.79
C ARG A 285 -4.12 -14.66 19.16
N PRO A 286 -5.36 -14.62 19.68
CA PRO A 286 -5.53 -14.30 21.08
C PRO A 286 -4.94 -15.41 21.95
N VAL A 287 -4.28 -15.02 23.02
CA VAL A 287 -3.84 -15.94 24.06
C VAL A 287 -5.10 -16.52 24.72
N LYS A 288 -5.30 -17.83 24.67
CA LYS A 288 -6.40 -18.50 25.37
C LYS A 288 -6.31 -18.13 26.85
N ARG A 289 -7.37 -17.52 27.40
CA ARG A 289 -7.50 -17.38 28.85
C ARG A 289 -7.42 -18.79 29.45
N SER A 290 -6.39 -19.06 30.27
CA SER A 290 -6.50 -20.15 31.21
C SER A 290 -7.71 -19.84 32.08
N ALA A 291 -8.73 -20.70 32.06
CA ALA A 291 -9.79 -20.62 33.05
C ALA A 291 -9.14 -20.60 34.42
N ARG A 292 -9.27 -19.50 35.14
CA ARG A 292 -8.90 -19.49 36.56
C ARG A 292 -9.84 -20.47 37.24
N SER A 293 -9.29 -21.60 37.68
CA SER A 293 -9.88 -22.50 38.65
C SER A 293 -10.21 -21.77 39.94
#